data_75c95621576241d22eb13f95240cf225
#
_entry.id   75c95621576241d22eb13f95240cf225
#
_cell.length_a   1.000
_cell.length_b   1.000
_cell.length_c   1.000
_cell.angle_alpha   90.00
_cell.angle_beta   90.00
_cell.angle_gamma   90.00
#
_symmetry.space_group_name_H-M   'P 1'
#
loop_
_entity.id
_entity.type
_entity.pdbx_description
1 polymer ?
#
loop_
_entity_poly.entity_id
_entity_poly.type
_entity_poly.pdbx_seq_one_letter_code
_entity_poly.pdbx_strand_id
1 'polypeptide(L)'
;MSKLFECIGVDVSKNTLDVAIFRGEIDWNQCHVRVSNNESGFKELKKWLRNKQVDKKRLRVCMEFTGLYTQVFRMWLESESITYYMVDPKRMHHFTPPLNIRGIRQIKTDKTDAFRIAIYCSFFHESLVPSKLPSPAYFKLKRLLAERRQYLKQSTLYKQQLHDISIYDSVSSRIRKQDELKSLKDKIKQTEVEMKAIIESDTLIKKNYKLLLSVVGVGFVVAVTTIVLTENFTSFTNPRKYACYIAIAPFPYESGTSVRGATRVSKQGFRQAKADLSICVLPAIRFDPEIQEYWHRKKAEGKHTGVVFNAIKFKLVLRMFAVVKRGKPYVNTKGYKR
;
A
#
# COMPACT_ATOMS: atom_id res chain seq x y z
N MET A 1 26.32 -13.38 -25.80
CA MET A 1 25.61 -14.15 -24.73
C MET A 1 25.07 -13.15 -23.70
N SER A 2 23.76 -12.95 -23.64
CA SER A 2 23.14 -12.08 -22.62
C SER A 2 23.50 -12.63 -21.24
N LYS A 3 23.97 -11.77 -20.34
CA LYS A 3 24.26 -12.13 -18.94
C LYS A 3 22.96 -12.56 -18.28
N LEU A 4 22.63 -13.85 -18.29
CA LEU A 4 21.44 -14.38 -17.61
C LEU A 4 21.55 -14.06 -16.12
N PHE A 5 20.53 -13.36 -15.58
CA PHE A 5 20.38 -13.17 -14.15
C PHE A 5 19.92 -14.46 -13.48
N GLU A 6 20.34 -14.67 -12.24
CA GLU A 6 19.85 -15.77 -11.42
C GLU A 6 18.63 -15.32 -10.63
N CYS A 7 17.48 -15.86 -10.98
CA CYS A 7 16.19 -15.47 -10.38
C CYS A 7 15.77 -16.40 -9.27
N ILE A 8 15.55 -15.82 -8.10
CA ILE A 8 15.10 -16.52 -6.90
C ILE A 8 13.73 -16.00 -6.52
N GLY A 9 12.82 -16.92 -6.27
CA GLY A 9 11.52 -16.64 -5.66
C GLY A 9 11.53 -17.04 -4.19
N VAL A 10 10.94 -16.17 -3.38
CA VAL A 10 10.83 -16.43 -1.94
C VAL A 10 9.39 -16.27 -1.51
N ASP A 11 8.81 -17.35 -1.01
CA ASP A 11 7.57 -17.28 -0.25
C ASP A 11 7.90 -17.06 1.23
N VAL A 12 7.35 -16.00 1.81
CA VAL A 12 7.71 -15.52 3.14
C VAL A 12 6.58 -15.76 4.11
N SER A 13 6.82 -16.61 5.09
CA SER A 13 5.94 -16.78 6.24
C SER A 13 6.51 -16.12 7.51
N LYS A 14 5.75 -16.17 8.58
CA LYS A 14 6.17 -15.63 9.88
C LYS A 14 7.48 -16.24 10.36
N ASN A 15 7.60 -17.56 10.27
CA ASN A 15 8.70 -18.31 10.87
C ASN A 15 9.68 -18.91 9.86
N THR A 16 9.26 -19.04 8.59
CA THR A 16 10.05 -19.72 7.55
C THR A 16 10.07 -18.96 6.24
N LEU A 17 11.09 -19.21 5.46
CA LEU A 17 11.23 -18.81 4.06
C LEU A 17 11.31 -20.07 3.21
N ASP A 18 10.45 -20.19 2.21
CA ASP A 18 10.58 -21.15 1.14
C ASP A 18 11.26 -20.46 -0.04
N VAL A 19 12.44 -20.93 -0.41
CA VAL A 19 13.30 -20.30 -1.41
C VAL A 19 13.51 -21.25 -2.58
N ALA A 20 13.20 -20.77 -3.79
CA ALA A 20 13.37 -21.53 -5.02
C ALA A 20 14.23 -20.79 -6.03
N ILE A 21 15.13 -21.51 -6.73
CA ILE A 21 15.92 -21.02 -7.85
C ILE A 21 15.29 -21.53 -9.15
N PHE A 22 15.10 -20.63 -10.13
CA PHE A 22 14.65 -21.00 -11.47
C PHE A 22 15.74 -20.71 -12.52
N ARG A 23 16.19 -21.75 -13.23
CA ARG A 23 17.22 -21.70 -14.26
C ARG A 23 16.75 -22.19 -15.62
N GLY A 24 15.45 -21.96 -15.93
CA GLY A 24 14.80 -22.44 -17.15
C GLY A 24 13.99 -23.74 -16.95
N GLU A 25 14.38 -24.55 -15.99
CA GLU A 25 13.69 -25.80 -15.60
C GLU A 25 13.39 -25.81 -14.11
N ILE A 26 12.42 -26.64 -13.69
CA ILE A 26 12.09 -26.84 -12.28
C ILE A 26 12.71 -28.15 -11.82
N ASP A 27 13.72 -28.03 -11.00
CA ASP A 27 14.22 -29.14 -10.20
C ASP A 27 13.70 -29.01 -8.77
N TRP A 28 12.63 -29.75 -8.49
CA TRP A 28 11.95 -29.72 -7.20
C TRP A 28 12.83 -30.08 -6.00
N ASN A 29 13.84 -30.92 -6.19
CA ASN A 29 14.65 -31.45 -5.11
C ASN A 29 15.92 -30.64 -4.89
N GLN A 30 16.53 -30.16 -5.97
CA GLN A 30 17.82 -29.48 -5.88
C GLN A 30 17.72 -27.96 -5.83
N CYS A 31 16.64 -27.38 -6.37
CA CYS A 31 16.47 -25.93 -6.51
C CYS A 31 15.52 -25.31 -5.48
N HIS A 32 15.27 -25.98 -4.38
CA HIS A 32 14.44 -25.48 -3.26
C HIS A 32 15.12 -25.71 -1.92
N VAL A 33 14.93 -24.75 -1.00
CA VAL A 33 15.30 -24.90 0.41
C VAL A 33 14.26 -24.18 1.27
N ARG A 34 13.96 -24.75 2.43
CA ARG A 34 13.18 -24.09 3.49
C ARG A 34 14.13 -23.75 4.62
N VAL A 35 14.15 -22.49 5.03
CA VAL A 35 14.99 -21.99 6.13
C VAL A 35 14.15 -21.15 7.10
N SER A 36 14.64 -20.95 8.30
CA SER A 36 14.00 -20.07 9.28
C SER A 36 14.07 -18.59 8.86
N ASN A 37 13.01 -17.82 9.12
CA ASN A 37 12.97 -16.37 8.85
C ASN A 37 13.65 -15.57 9.99
N ASN A 38 14.94 -15.88 10.25
CA ASN A 38 15.78 -15.25 11.25
C ASN A 38 17.27 -15.34 10.84
N GLU A 39 18.15 -14.79 11.67
CA GLU A 39 19.59 -14.74 11.41
C GLU A 39 20.23 -16.11 11.14
N SER A 40 19.81 -17.16 11.89
CA SER A 40 20.32 -18.51 11.69
C SER A 40 19.93 -19.04 10.30
N GLY A 41 18.64 -18.92 9.92
CA GLY A 41 18.18 -19.35 8.60
C GLY A 41 18.80 -18.54 7.46
N PHE A 42 19.12 -17.26 7.66
CA PHE A 42 19.82 -16.48 6.64
C PHE A 42 21.28 -16.93 6.44
N LYS A 43 21.96 -17.39 7.49
CA LYS A 43 23.29 -18.02 7.38
C LYS A 43 23.20 -19.33 6.60
N GLU A 44 22.19 -20.14 6.87
CA GLU A 44 21.91 -21.39 6.14
C GLU A 44 21.60 -21.10 4.66
N LEU A 45 20.73 -20.14 4.37
CA LEU A 45 20.43 -19.71 3.02
C LEU A 45 21.68 -19.26 2.27
N LYS A 46 22.53 -18.46 2.91
CA LYS A 46 23.80 -18.00 2.30
C LYS A 46 24.73 -19.17 1.96
N LYS A 47 24.82 -20.19 2.83
CA LYS A 47 25.58 -21.41 2.57
C LYS A 47 25.00 -22.21 1.40
N TRP A 48 23.66 -22.35 1.36
CA TRP A 48 22.97 -23.06 0.29
C TRP A 48 23.15 -22.36 -1.06
N LEU A 49 23.04 -21.03 -1.13
CA LEU A 49 23.28 -20.26 -2.36
C LEU A 49 24.72 -20.45 -2.87
N ARG A 50 25.73 -20.50 -1.98
CA ARG A 50 27.11 -20.78 -2.37
C ARG A 50 27.25 -22.20 -2.92
N ASN A 51 26.65 -23.20 -2.27
CA ASN A 51 26.68 -24.59 -2.75
C ASN A 51 26.02 -24.76 -4.11
N LYS A 52 25.02 -23.91 -4.42
CA LYS A 52 24.35 -23.84 -5.74
C LYS A 52 25.10 -22.96 -6.74
N GLN A 53 26.29 -22.46 -6.41
CA GLN A 53 27.15 -21.63 -7.25
C GLN A 53 26.42 -20.36 -7.76
N VAL A 54 25.53 -19.80 -6.95
CA VAL A 54 24.78 -18.58 -7.28
C VAL A 54 25.72 -17.37 -7.20
N ASP A 55 25.85 -16.65 -8.32
CA ASP A 55 26.60 -15.39 -8.36
C ASP A 55 25.79 -14.25 -7.75
N LYS A 56 26.23 -13.76 -6.60
CA LYS A 56 25.57 -12.69 -5.86
C LYS A 56 25.37 -11.42 -6.70
N LYS A 57 26.28 -11.08 -7.62
CA LYS A 57 26.17 -9.88 -8.47
C LYS A 57 25.04 -10.01 -9.49
N ARG A 58 24.71 -11.23 -9.87
CA ARG A 58 23.68 -11.57 -10.85
C ARG A 58 22.37 -11.98 -10.20
N LEU A 59 22.35 -12.11 -8.89
CA LEU A 59 21.19 -12.54 -8.11
C LEU A 59 20.07 -11.50 -8.14
N ARG A 60 18.86 -11.95 -8.44
CA ARG A 60 17.61 -11.18 -8.40
C ARG A 60 16.61 -11.94 -7.54
N VAL A 61 16.19 -11.34 -6.44
CA VAL A 61 15.26 -11.96 -5.50
C VAL A 61 13.89 -11.33 -5.67
N CYS A 62 12.88 -12.12 -6.00
CA CYS A 62 11.48 -11.70 -5.95
C CYS A 62 10.78 -12.31 -4.75
N MET A 63 9.90 -11.54 -4.13
CA MET A 63 9.01 -12.01 -3.08
C MET A 63 7.66 -11.31 -3.15
N GLU A 64 6.62 -12.01 -2.69
CA GLU A 64 5.29 -11.42 -2.58
C GLU A 64 5.23 -10.46 -1.38
N PHE A 65 4.43 -9.40 -1.51
CA PHE A 65 4.25 -8.43 -0.42
C PHE A 65 3.33 -9.00 0.67
N THR A 66 3.90 -9.70 1.64
CA THR A 66 3.18 -10.35 2.78
C THR A 66 3.21 -9.51 4.08
N GLY A 67 3.45 -8.21 3.97
CA GLY A 67 3.36 -7.29 5.10
C GLY A 67 4.57 -7.32 6.04
N LEU A 68 4.35 -7.56 7.34
CA LEU A 68 5.41 -7.44 8.36
C LEU A 68 6.47 -8.54 8.27
N TYR A 69 6.12 -9.73 7.83
CA TYR A 69 7.01 -10.89 7.84
C TYR A 69 8.19 -10.78 6.87
N THR A 70 8.03 -9.98 5.80
CA THR A 70 9.10 -9.72 4.84
C THR A 70 10.16 -8.75 5.37
N GLN A 71 9.89 -8.03 6.45
CA GLN A 71 10.76 -6.92 6.89
C GLN A 71 12.17 -7.42 7.29
N VAL A 72 12.25 -8.47 8.11
CA VAL A 72 13.53 -8.99 8.61
C VAL A 72 14.39 -9.53 7.46
N PHE A 73 13.76 -10.26 6.53
CA PHE A 73 14.45 -10.76 5.34
C PHE A 73 14.92 -9.62 4.41
N ARG A 74 14.12 -8.58 4.22
CA ARG A 74 14.50 -7.39 3.44
C ARG A 74 15.70 -6.67 4.06
N MET A 75 15.76 -6.54 5.40
CA MET A 75 16.91 -5.97 6.10
C MET A 75 18.17 -6.76 5.81
N TRP A 76 18.08 -8.10 5.85
CA TRP A 76 19.22 -8.95 5.52
C TRP A 76 19.63 -8.82 4.05
N LEU A 77 18.69 -8.78 3.09
CA LEU A 77 19.00 -8.57 1.67
C LEU A 77 19.76 -7.26 1.43
N GLU A 78 19.36 -6.18 2.10
CA GLU A 78 20.05 -4.89 2.01
C GLU A 78 21.43 -4.92 2.65
N SER A 79 21.60 -5.57 3.81
CA SER A 79 22.91 -5.73 4.44
C SER A 79 23.87 -6.55 3.57
N GLU A 80 23.36 -7.50 2.79
CA GLU A 80 24.13 -8.28 1.81
C GLU A 80 24.25 -7.57 0.44
N SER A 81 23.67 -6.38 0.24
CA SER A 81 23.62 -5.67 -1.04
C SER A 81 23.02 -6.51 -2.18
N ILE A 82 21.98 -7.30 -1.88
CA ILE A 82 21.25 -8.13 -2.85
C ILE A 82 20.07 -7.36 -3.38
N THR A 83 19.93 -7.25 -4.70
CA THR A 83 18.78 -6.62 -5.36
C THR A 83 17.54 -7.48 -5.20
N TYR A 84 16.44 -6.87 -4.73
CA TYR A 84 15.18 -7.58 -4.57
C TYR A 84 13.99 -6.76 -5.10
N TYR A 85 12.91 -7.46 -5.39
CA TYR A 85 11.67 -6.92 -5.93
C TYR A 85 10.49 -7.41 -5.12
N MET A 86 9.65 -6.48 -4.68
CA MET A 86 8.38 -6.78 -4.04
C MET A 86 7.29 -6.86 -5.12
N VAL A 87 6.63 -7.99 -5.20
CA VAL A 87 5.57 -8.24 -6.20
C VAL A 87 4.19 -8.12 -5.56
N ASP A 88 3.27 -7.46 -6.25
CA ASP A 88 1.88 -7.34 -5.80
C ASP A 88 1.22 -8.73 -5.79
N PRO A 89 0.60 -9.17 -4.67
CA PRO A 89 -0.13 -10.42 -4.56
C PRO A 89 -1.16 -10.66 -5.69
N LYS A 90 -1.81 -9.59 -6.15
CA LYS A 90 -2.77 -9.69 -7.27
C LYS A 90 -2.09 -10.06 -8.58
N ARG A 91 -0.89 -9.52 -8.84
CA ARG A 91 -0.13 -9.91 -10.03
C ARG A 91 0.28 -11.37 -9.95
N MET A 92 0.71 -11.83 -8.77
CA MET A 92 1.04 -13.24 -8.55
C MET A 92 -0.19 -14.14 -8.72
N HIS A 93 -1.35 -13.73 -8.20
CA HIS A 93 -2.61 -14.49 -8.36
C HIS A 93 -3.01 -14.67 -9.83
N HIS A 94 -2.84 -13.65 -10.66
CA HIS A 94 -3.16 -13.69 -12.09
C HIS A 94 -2.03 -14.25 -12.97
N PHE A 95 -0.85 -14.43 -12.41
CA PHE A 95 0.28 -15.00 -13.16
C PHE A 95 0.09 -16.50 -13.36
N THR A 96 0.03 -16.90 -14.63
CA THR A 96 -0.01 -18.28 -15.04
C THR A 96 1.33 -18.63 -15.68
N PRO A 97 2.12 -19.52 -15.08
CA PRO A 97 3.37 -19.98 -15.70
C PRO A 97 3.13 -20.60 -17.08
N PRO A 98 4.11 -20.52 -18.00
CA PRO A 98 4.02 -21.13 -19.33
C PRO A 98 3.65 -22.63 -19.28
N LEU A 99 3.03 -23.13 -20.35
CA LEU A 99 2.51 -24.51 -20.42
C LEU A 99 3.57 -25.60 -20.33
N ASN A 100 4.80 -25.30 -20.73
CA ASN A 100 5.94 -26.21 -20.63
C ASN A 100 6.40 -26.48 -19.19
N ILE A 101 5.94 -25.66 -18.23
CA ILE A 101 6.25 -25.83 -16.81
C ILE A 101 5.09 -26.57 -16.14
N ARG A 102 5.04 -27.89 -16.36
CA ARG A 102 3.97 -28.76 -15.83
C ARG A 102 4.02 -28.89 -14.30
N GLY A 103 2.86 -29.07 -13.66
CA GLY A 103 2.73 -29.40 -12.22
C GLY A 103 2.48 -28.24 -11.27
N ILE A 104 2.91 -27.00 -11.56
CA ILE A 104 2.73 -25.85 -10.66
C ILE A 104 1.26 -25.39 -10.53
N ARG A 105 0.42 -25.63 -11.51
CA ARG A 105 -0.97 -25.13 -11.54
C ARG A 105 -1.93 -25.84 -10.60
N GLN A 106 -1.65 -27.09 -10.24
CA GLN A 106 -2.59 -27.97 -9.54
C GLN A 106 -2.30 -28.13 -8.05
N ILE A 107 -1.08 -27.82 -7.61
CA ILE A 107 -0.64 -28.03 -6.21
C ILE A 107 -0.36 -26.66 -5.57
N LYS A 108 -1.04 -26.35 -4.50
CA LYS A 108 -0.77 -25.16 -3.68
C LYS A 108 0.02 -25.54 -2.43
N THR A 109 1.30 -25.27 -2.45
CA THR A 109 2.22 -25.40 -1.31
C THR A 109 3.19 -24.22 -1.32
N ASP A 110 3.76 -23.87 -0.17
CA ASP A 110 4.76 -22.79 -0.04
C ASP A 110 5.92 -23.00 -1.02
N LYS A 111 6.33 -24.26 -1.23
CA LYS A 111 7.34 -24.65 -2.22
C LYS A 111 6.93 -24.29 -3.64
N THR A 112 5.70 -24.63 -4.05
CA THR A 112 5.20 -24.29 -5.40
C THR A 112 5.02 -22.79 -5.58
N ASP A 113 4.64 -22.09 -4.55
CA ASP A 113 4.50 -20.62 -4.58
C ASP A 113 5.88 -19.95 -4.71
N ALA A 114 6.93 -20.45 -4.01
CA ALA A 114 8.31 -19.99 -4.20
C ALA A 114 8.80 -20.18 -5.65
N PHE A 115 8.53 -21.31 -6.29
CA PHE A 115 8.86 -21.52 -7.70
C PHE A 115 8.08 -20.61 -8.64
N ARG A 116 6.78 -20.39 -8.40
CA ARG A 116 5.97 -19.45 -9.19
C ARG A 116 6.55 -18.04 -9.13
N ILE A 117 7.00 -17.60 -7.95
CA ILE A 117 7.64 -16.31 -7.75
C ILE A 117 8.99 -16.27 -8.49
N ALA A 118 9.79 -17.34 -8.46
CA ALA A 118 11.08 -17.42 -9.17
C ALA A 118 10.88 -17.33 -10.69
N ILE A 119 9.89 -18.03 -11.23
CA ILE A 119 9.53 -17.98 -12.65
C ILE A 119 9.06 -16.57 -13.02
N TYR A 120 8.19 -15.97 -12.21
CA TYR A 120 7.76 -14.58 -12.42
C TYR A 120 8.97 -13.62 -12.47
N CYS A 121 9.91 -13.79 -11.56
CA CYS A 121 11.15 -13.03 -11.53
C CYS A 121 11.93 -13.15 -12.85
N SER A 122 12.09 -14.37 -13.38
CA SER A 122 12.84 -14.61 -14.61
C SER A 122 12.24 -13.90 -15.83
N PHE A 123 10.90 -13.82 -15.91
CA PHE A 123 10.21 -13.17 -17.02
C PHE A 123 10.11 -11.64 -16.88
N PHE A 124 10.07 -11.12 -15.66
CA PHE A 124 9.66 -9.73 -15.46
C PHE A 124 10.68 -8.87 -14.71
N HIS A 125 11.81 -9.39 -14.23
CA HIS A 125 12.79 -8.64 -13.43
C HIS A 125 13.28 -7.35 -14.11
N GLU A 126 13.41 -7.32 -15.43
CA GLU A 126 13.81 -6.12 -16.18
C GLU A 126 12.73 -5.02 -16.17
N SER A 127 11.47 -5.42 -16.07
CA SER A 127 10.32 -4.50 -16.00
C SER A 127 9.95 -4.09 -14.58
N LEU A 128 10.54 -4.75 -13.56
CA LEU A 128 10.30 -4.45 -12.16
C LEU A 128 11.25 -3.35 -11.66
N VAL A 129 10.74 -2.53 -10.77
CA VAL A 129 11.56 -1.52 -10.07
C VAL A 129 12.18 -2.17 -8.84
N PRO A 130 13.52 -2.13 -8.65
CA PRO A 130 14.15 -2.61 -7.44
C PRO A 130 13.55 -1.96 -6.19
N SER A 131 13.21 -2.79 -5.22
CA SER A 131 12.63 -2.33 -3.97
C SER A 131 13.72 -1.89 -3.01
N LYS A 132 13.38 -0.93 -2.14
CA LYS A 132 14.23 -0.47 -1.04
C LYS A 132 13.47 -0.60 0.27
N LEU A 133 14.18 -0.80 1.35
CA LEU A 133 13.59 -0.82 2.68
C LEU A 133 13.21 0.61 3.08
N PRO A 134 11.96 0.88 3.45
CA PRO A 134 11.59 2.17 4.02
C PRO A 134 12.30 2.43 5.35
N SER A 135 12.36 3.70 5.76
CA SER A 135 12.98 4.09 7.03
C SER A 135 12.29 3.45 8.25
N PRO A 136 12.98 3.25 9.38
CA PRO A 136 12.35 2.79 10.61
C PRO A 136 11.17 3.67 11.05
N ALA A 137 11.25 4.99 10.81
CA ALA A 137 10.18 5.94 11.06
C ALA A 137 8.91 5.60 10.26
N TYR A 138 9.06 5.21 9.00
CA TYR A 138 7.94 4.74 8.17
C TYR A 138 7.23 3.54 8.81
N PHE A 139 7.95 2.53 9.27
CA PHE A 139 7.33 1.33 9.87
C PHE A 139 6.60 1.68 11.17
N LYS A 140 7.18 2.52 12.01
CA LYS A 140 6.53 3.03 13.23
C LYS A 140 5.24 3.78 12.89
N LEU A 141 5.31 4.70 11.93
CA LEU A 141 4.16 5.49 11.47
C LEU A 141 3.04 4.60 10.90
N LYS A 142 3.39 3.58 10.13
CA LYS A 142 2.44 2.59 9.59
C LYS A 142 1.72 1.82 10.69
N ARG A 143 2.43 1.41 11.74
CA ARG A 143 1.83 0.71 12.90
C ARG A 143 0.89 1.61 13.68
N LEU A 144 1.31 2.82 14.01
CA LEU A 144 0.47 3.79 14.73
C LEU A 144 -0.77 4.18 13.93
N LEU A 145 -0.66 4.32 12.60
CA LEU A 145 -1.83 4.57 11.75
C LEU A 145 -2.82 3.40 11.80
N ALA A 146 -2.36 2.17 11.83
CA ALA A 146 -3.21 0.98 11.95
C ALA A 146 -3.86 0.91 13.34
N GLU A 147 -3.12 1.19 14.40
CA GLU A 147 -3.60 1.26 15.78
C GLU A 147 -4.67 2.33 15.96
N ARG A 148 -4.41 3.56 15.47
CA ARG A 148 -5.41 4.64 15.46
C ARG A 148 -6.71 4.21 14.77
N ARG A 149 -6.63 3.52 13.64
CA ARG A 149 -7.80 3.02 12.93
C ARG A 149 -8.58 1.98 13.73
N GLN A 150 -7.87 1.14 14.47
CA GLN A 150 -8.49 0.17 15.36
C GLN A 150 -9.27 0.87 16.48
N TYR A 151 -8.69 1.87 17.13
CA TYR A 151 -9.36 2.66 18.17
C TYR A 151 -10.57 3.42 17.62
N LEU A 152 -10.48 3.99 16.42
CA LEU A 152 -11.64 4.62 15.77
C LEU A 152 -12.77 3.64 15.50
N LYS A 153 -12.45 2.42 15.06
CA LYS A 153 -13.46 1.39 14.81
C LYS A 153 -14.17 0.99 16.11
N GLN A 154 -13.41 0.79 17.18
CA GLN A 154 -13.95 0.50 18.51
C GLN A 154 -14.80 1.67 19.04
N SER A 155 -14.31 2.91 18.89
CA SER A 155 -15.06 4.10 19.28
C SER A 155 -16.41 4.23 18.54
N THR A 156 -16.43 3.87 17.25
CA THR A 156 -17.67 3.87 16.47
C THR A 156 -18.66 2.83 16.99
N LEU A 157 -18.18 1.63 17.33
CA LEU A 157 -18.99 0.57 17.91
C LEU A 157 -19.64 1.01 19.24
N TYR A 158 -18.86 1.58 20.16
CA TYR A 158 -19.40 2.06 21.43
C TYR A 158 -20.38 3.22 21.24
N LYS A 159 -20.16 4.11 20.27
CA LYS A 159 -21.13 5.17 19.94
C LYS A 159 -22.46 4.59 19.46
N GLN A 160 -22.43 3.57 18.60
CA GLN A 160 -23.62 2.88 18.14
C GLN A 160 -24.37 2.22 19.31
N GLN A 161 -23.65 1.47 20.16
CA GLN A 161 -24.24 0.84 21.34
C GLN A 161 -24.82 1.84 22.35
N LEU A 162 -24.27 3.04 22.44
CA LEU A 162 -24.81 4.11 23.29
C LEU A 162 -26.00 4.85 22.65
N HIS A 163 -26.10 4.80 21.30
CA HIS A 163 -27.24 5.33 20.56
C HIS A 163 -28.45 4.37 20.63
N ASP A 164 -28.20 3.08 20.44
CA ASP A 164 -29.19 2.01 20.36
C ASP A 164 -29.56 1.53 21.80
N ILE A 165 -30.01 2.45 22.65
CA ILE A 165 -30.31 2.18 24.06
C ILE A 165 -31.60 1.35 24.19
N SER A 166 -31.50 0.18 24.82
CA SER A 166 -32.64 -0.62 25.25
C SER A 166 -33.14 -0.17 26.63
N ILE A 167 -34.44 -0.35 26.88
CA ILE A 167 -35.04 -0.19 28.23
C ILE A 167 -34.44 -1.14 29.27
N TYR A 168 -33.81 -2.22 28.80
CA TYR A 168 -33.12 -3.22 29.64
C TYR A 168 -31.63 -2.89 29.89
N ASP A 169 -31.10 -1.80 29.32
CA ASP A 169 -29.72 -1.38 29.59
C ASP A 169 -29.58 -0.81 31.00
N SER A 170 -28.75 -1.44 31.82
CA SER A 170 -28.45 -0.93 33.15
C SER A 170 -27.64 0.37 33.09
N VAL A 171 -27.86 1.26 34.07
CA VAL A 171 -27.10 2.52 34.21
C VAL A 171 -25.58 2.24 34.26
N SER A 172 -25.17 1.22 35.01
CA SER A 172 -23.78 0.82 35.13
C SER A 172 -23.18 0.35 33.80
N SER A 173 -23.96 -0.30 32.92
CA SER A 173 -23.52 -0.67 31.57
C SER A 173 -23.24 0.56 30.71
N ARG A 174 -24.10 1.55 30.77
CA ARG A 174 -23.92 2.83 30.03
C ARG A 174 -22.68 3.56 30.50
N ILE A 175 -22.47 3.66 31.83
CA ILE A 175 -21.26 4.33 32.38
C ILE A 175 -20.01 3.64 31.89
N ARG A 176 -19.90 2.30 31.95
CA ARG A 176 -18.73 1.57 31.42
C ARG A 176 -18.49 1.85 29.95
N LYS A 177 -19.54 1.88 29.10
CA LYS A 177 -19.43 2.19 27.69
C LYS A 177 -18.96 3.63 27.43
N GLN A 178 -19.41 4.58 28.26
CA GLN A 178 -18.97 5.99 28.18
C GLN A 178 -17.49 6.15 28.59
N ASP A 179 -17.06 5.46 29.63
CA ASP A 179 -15.68 5.47 30.11
C ASP A 179 -14.73 4.87 29.06
N GLU A 180 -15.11 3.74 28.45
CA GLU A 180 -14.35 3.16 27.33
C GLU A 180 -14.29 4.12 26.14
N LEU A 181 -15.38 4.79 25.80
CA LEU A 181 -15.39 5.77 24.71
C LEU A 181 -14.48 6.94 25.00
N LYS A 182 -14.41 7.41 26.23
CA LYS A 182 -13.48 8.46 26.68
C LYS A 182 -12.02 7.97 26.57
N SER A 183 -11.72 6.79 27.13
CA SER A 183 -10.39 6.16 27.04
C SER A 183 -9.92 6.01 25.59
N LEU A 184 -10.79 5.55 24.69
CA LEU A 184 -10.47 5.42 23.27
C LEU A 184 -10.17 6.76 22.58
N LYS A 185 -10.88 7.83 22.95
CA LYS A 185 -10.59 9.18 22.45
C LYS A 185 -9.20 9.64 22.88
N ASP A 186 -8.81 9.39 24.13
CA ASP A 186 -7.50 9.75 24.66
C ASP A 186 -6.39 8.93 23.99
N LYS A 187 -6.59 7.62 23.80
CA LYS A 187 -5.67 6.75 23.03
C LYS A 187 -5.46 7.23 21.59
N ILE A 188 -6.54 7.63 20.89
CA ILE A 188 -6.46 8.20 19.55
C ILE A 188 -5.60 9.46 19.56
N LYS A 189 -5.82 10.36 20.53
CA LYS A 189 -5.08 11.61 20.66
C LYS A 189 -3.59 11.37 20.95
N GLN A 190 -3.28 10.44 21.86
CA GLN A 190 -1.91 10.03 22.16
C GLN A 190 -1.21 9.45 20.92
N THR A 191 -1.87 8.54 20.21
CA THR A 191 -1.35 7.97 18.96
C THR A 191 -1.05 9.05 17.92
N GLU A 192 -1.92 10.07 17.79
CA GLU A 192 -1.68 11.19 16.87
C GLU A 192 -0.48 12.06 17.30
N VAL A 193 -0.25 12.24 18.60
CA VAL A 193 0.94 12.94 19.13
C VAL A 193 2.21 12.16 18.79
N GLU A 194 2.23 10.85 19.02
CA GLU A 194 3.36 10.00 18.67
C GLU A 194 3.64 10.00 17.16
N MET A 195 2.58 9.92 16.33
CA MET A 195 2.72 10.01 14.87
C MET A 195 3.38 11.34 14.45
N LYS A 196 2.99 12.46 15.05
CA LYS A 196 3.61 13.76 14.79
C LYS A 196 5.07 13.81 15.21
N ALA A 197 5.43 13.25 16.36
CA ALA A 197 6.82 13.16 16.81
C ALA A 197 7.69 12.34 15.83
N ILE A 198 7.17 11.23 15.31
CA ILE A 198 7.86 10.41 14.30
C ILE A 198 8.02 11.20 12.98
N ILE A 199 7.00 11.92 12.54
CA ILE A 199 7.09 12.77 11.34
C ILE A 199 8.17 13.83 11.49
N GLU A 200 8.26 14.44 12.66
CA GLU A 200 9.28 15.46 12.93
C GLU A 200 10.71 14.88 12.98
N SER A 201 10.88 13.61 13.36
CA SER A 201 12.19 12.94 13.45
C SER A 201 12.79 12.51 12.11
N ASP A 202 11.99 12.38 11.05
CA ASP A 202 12.43 11.96 9.71
C ASP A 202 12.32 13.11 8.72
N THR A 203 13.46 13.59 8.24
CA THR A 203 13.54 14.80 7.40
C THR A 203 12.75 14.69 6.10
N LEU A 204 12.74 13.50 5.46
CA LEU A 204 12.05 13.29 4.19
C LEU A 204 10.54 13.14 4.39
N ILE A 205 10.12 12.40 5.42
CA ILE A 205 8.71 12.27 5.80
C ILE A 205 8.17 13.65 6.19
N LYS A 206 8.89 14.40 7.02
CA LYS A 206 8.53 15.76 7.45
C LYS A 206 8.33 16.70 6.25
N LYS A 207 9.29 16.68 5.30
CA LYS A 207 9.20 17.49 4.08
C LYS A 207 7.94 17.17 3.30
N ASN A 208 7.72 15.91 2.98
CA ASN A 208 6.56 15.48 2.19
C ASN A 208 5.25 15.74 2.94
N TYR A 209 5.21 15.51 4.25
CA TYR A 209 4.05 15.82 5.08
C TYR A 209 3.66 17.32 5.01
N LYS A 210 4.62 18.23 5.14
CA LYS A 210 4.38 19.69 5.01
C LYS A 210 3.87 20.04 3.61
N LEU A 211 4.41 19.44 2.56
CA LEU A 211 3.95 19.64 1.20
C LEU A 211 2.51 19.15 1.01
N LEU A 212 2.14 18.02 1.58
CA LEU A 212 0.78 17.48 1.51
C LEU A 212 -0.22 18.39 2.22
N LEU A 213 0.13 18.91 3.40
CA LEU A 213 -0.73 19.84 4.14
C LEU A 213 -0.96 21.17 3.41
N SER A 214 -0.09 21.56 2.49
CA SER A 214 -0.31 22.76 1.67
C SER A 214 -1.45 22.63 0.67
N VAL A 215 -1.87 21.39 0.36
CA VAL A 215 -3.01 21.14 -0.55
C VAL A 215 -4.31 21.38 0.19
N VAL A 216 -5.10 22.35 -0.28
CA VAL A 216 -6.36 22.73 0.36
C VAL A 216 -7.29 21.53 0.52
N GLY A 217 -7.78 21.32 1.74
CA GLY A 217 -8.63 20.19 2.13
C GLY A 217 -7.87 18.97 2.65
N VAL A 218 -6.56 18.86 2.44
CA VAL A 218 -5.75 17.74 2.93
C VAL A 218 -5.33 17.98 4.37
N GLY A 219 -5.87 17.17 5.29
CA GLY A 219 -5.53 17.20 6.71
C GLY A 219 -4.52 16.12 7.12
N PHE A 220 -4.17 16.11 8.42
CA PHE A 220 -3.21 15.22 9.06
C PHE A 220 -3.38 13.74 8.63
N VAL A 221 -4.59 13.20 8.81
CA VAL A 221 -4.84 11.76 8.56
C VAL A 221 -4.63 11.38 7.11
N VAL A 222 -5.10 12.22 6.16
CA VAL A 222 -4.95 11.94 4.72
C VAL A 222 -3.50 12.07 4.29
N ALA A 223 -2.77 13.06 4.80
CA ALA A 223 -1.35 13.22 4.54
C ALA A 223 -0.56 11.98 5.02
N VAL A 224 -0.77 11.55 6.27
CA VAL A 224 -0.10 10.35 6.82
C VAL A 224 -0.53 9.08 6.09
N THR A 225 -1.83 8.90 5.81
CA THR A 225 -2.32 7.75 5.04
C THR A 225 -1.65 7.69 3.67
N THR A 226 -1.51 8.83 2.99
CA THR A 226 -0.85 8.88 1.67
C THR A 226 0.63 8.53 1.78
N ILE A 227 1.36 9.09 2.74
CA ILE A 227 2.77 8.76 3.01
C ILE A 227 2.94 7.25 3.25
N VAL A 228 2.09 6.67 4.10
CA VAL A 228 2.16 5.24 4.44
C VAL A 228 1.82 4.35 3.24
N LEU A 229 0.77 4.67 2.47
CA LEU A 229 0.35 3.82 1.35
C LEU A 229 1.26 3.93 0.12
N THR A 230 1.97 5.05 -0.02
CA THR A 230 2.92 5.27 -1.12
C THR A 230 4.37 4.96 -0.72
N GLU A 231 4.62 4.48 0.50
CA GLU A 231 5.97 4.35 1.06
C GLU A 231 6.77 5.64 0.87
N ASN A 232 6.17 6.74 1.28
CA ASN A 232 6.70 8.08 1.08
C ASN A 232 7.00 8.41 -0.40
N PHE A 233 6.07 8.05 -1.30
CA PHE A 233 6.11 8.25 -2.75
C PHE A 233 7.18 7.45 -3.49
N THR A 234 7.71 6.38 -2.89
CA THR A 234 8.63 5.45 -3.55
C THR A 234 7.90 4.33 -4.29
N SER A 235 6.86 3.73 -3.69
CA SER A 235 6.07 2.66 -4.30
C SER A 235 5.14 3.16 -5.40
N PHE A 236 4.69 4.41 -5.32
CA PHE A 236 3.82 5.03 -6.31
C PHE A 236 4.39 6.39 -6.75
N THR A 237 4.97 6.44 -7.93
CA THR A 237 5.41 7.69 -8.57
C THR A 237 4.34 8.29 -9.48
N ASN A 238 3.38 7.46 -9.93
CA ASN A 238 2.30 7.87 -10.81
C ASN A 238 0.97 7.99 -10.03
N PRO A 239 0.38 9.20 -9.96
CA PRO A 239 -0.86 9.44 -9.22
C PRO A 239 -2.05 8.62 -9.74
N ARG A 240 -2.09 8.28 -11.04
CA ARG A 240 -3.17 7.47 -11.61
C ARG A 240 -3.10 6.03 -11.11
N LYS A 241 -1.88 5.44 -10.98
CA LYS A 241 -1.71 4.11 -10.38
C LYS A 241 -2.16 4.10 -8.92
N TYR A 242 -1.80 5.13 -8.15
CA TYR A 242 -2.29 5.28 -6.78
C TYR A 242 -3.81 5.45 -6.72
N ALA A 243 -4.41 6.24 -7.61
CA ALA A 243 -5.86 6.39 -7.71
C ALA A 243 -6.59 5.07 -8.02
N CYS A 244 -6.01 4.20 -8.86
CA CYS A 244 -6.50 2.84 -9.08
C CYS A 244 -6.41 2.00 -7.80
N TYR A 245 -5.29 2.06 -7.11
CA TYR A 245 -5.05 1.31 -5.87
C TYR A 245 -6.05 1.66 -4.76
N ILE A 246 -6.42 2.93 -4.62
CA ILE A 246 -7.41 3.38 -3.63
C ILE A 246 -8.85 3.43 -4.17
N ALA A 247 -9.11 2.84 -5.33
CA ALA A 247 -10.43 2.70 -5.95
C ALA A 247 -11.18 4.02 -6.20
N ILE A 248 -10.48 5.06 -6.66
CA ILE A 248 -11.10 6.31 -7.11
C ILE A 248 -11.02 6.49 -8.63
N ALA A 249 -10.13 5.78 -9.32
CA ALA A 249 -10.10 5.79 -10.78
C ALA A 249 -11.26 4.98 -11.36
N PRO A 250 -12.06 5.57 -12.25
CA PRO A 250 -13.12 4.85 -12.94
C PRO A 250 -12.53 4.02 -14.10
N PHE A 251 -13.10 2.85 -14.33
CA PHE A 251 -12.77 1.97 -15.45
C PHE A 251 -13.98 1.86 -16.37
N PRO A 252 -13.84 2.04 -17.69
CA PRO A 252 -14.88 1.71 -18.65
C PRO A 252 -15.13 0.19 -18.64
N TYR A 253 -16.34 -0.20 -18.94
CA TYR A 253 -16.71 -1.59 -19.13
C TYR A 253 -17.32 -1.71 -20.53
N GLU A 254 -16.47 -2.05 -21.50
CA GLU A 254 -16.84 -2.14 -22.92
C GLU A 254 -16.23 -3.42 -23.49
N SER A 255 -17.00 -4.15 -24.29
CA SER A 255 -16.55 -5.33 -25.01
C SER A 255 -17.19 -5.36 -26.39
N GLY A 256 -16.36 -5.24 -27.43
CA GLY A 256 -16.81 -5.15 -28.83
C GLY A 256 -17.75 -3.96 -29.06
N THR A 257 -18.65 -4.12 -30.02
CA THR A 257 -19.65 -3.09 -30.38
C THR A 257 -20.94 -3.19 -29.56
N SER A 258 -21.20 -4.34 -28.94
CA SER A 258 -22.49 -4.67 -28.32
C SER A 258 -22.56 -4.45 -26.81
N VAL A 259 -21.43 -4.47 -26.09
CA VAL A 259 -21.42 -4.33 -24.64
C VAL A 259 -20.88 -2.96 -24.24
N ARG A 260 -21.77 -2.06 -23.82
CA ARG A 260 -21.42 -0.76 -23.24
C ARG A 260 -22.02 -0.64 -21.85
N GLY A 261 -21.21 -0.99 -20.84
CA GLY A 261 -21.59 -0.89 -19.44
C GLY A 261 -21.25 0.48 -18.83
N ALA A 262 -21.85 0.78 -17.67
CA ALA A 262 -21.54 1.99 -16.94
C ALA A 262 -20.09 1.99 -16.44
N THR A 263 -19.36 3.08 -16.68
CA THR A 263 -18.02 3.31 -16.11
C THR A 263 -18.09 3.32 -14.60
N ARG A 264 -17.36 2.41 -13.94
CA ARG A 264 -17.40 2.22 -12.49
C ARG A 264 -15.99 2.17 -11.87
N VAL A 265 -15.90 2.58 -10.61
CA VAL A 265 -14.66 2.42 -9.82
C VAL A 265 -14.52 0.95 -9.36
N SER A 266 -13.28 0.48 -9.24
CA SER A 266 -13.00 -0.88 -8.74
C SER A 266 -13.56 -1.09 -7.34
N LYS A 267 -14.15 -2.27 -7.08
CA LYS A 267 -14.55 -2.70 -5.74
C LYS A 267 -13.38 -3.24 -4.91
N GLN A 268 -12.24 -3.54 -5.54
CA GLN A 268 -11.08 -4.23 -4.94
C GLN A 268 -10.00 -3.28 -4.37
N GLY A 269 -10.21 -1.96 -4.37
CA GLY A 269 -9.19 -1.01 -3.90
C GLY A 269 -9.16 -0.84 -2.38
N PHE A 270 -8.16 -0.12 -1.90
CA PHE A 270 -7.99 0.21 -0.48
C PHE A 270 -9.03 1.25 -0.02
N ARG A 271 -10.22 0.75 0.36
CA ARG A 271 -11.43 1.56 0.63
C ARG A 271 -11.24 2.59 1.74
N GLN A 272 -10.39 2.32 2.74
CA GLN A 272 -10.17 3.24 3.85
C GLN A 272 -9.54 4.57 3.37
N ALA A 273 -8.54 4.53 2.50
CA ALA A 273 -7.97 5.76 1.93
C ALA A 273 -8.99 6.55 1.09
N LYS A 274 -9.88 5.85 0.38
CA LYS A 274 -11.00 6.48 -0.32
C LYS A 274 -11.95 7.18 0.65
N ALA A 275 -12.24 6.58 1.80
CA ALA A 275 -13.06 7.17 2.85
C ALA A 275 -12.37 8.38 3.50
N ASP A 276 -11.09 8.25 3.82
CA ASP A 276 -10.28 9.35 4.36
C ASP A 276 -10.27 10.56 3.41
N LEU A 277 -10.08 10.33 2.09
CA LEU A 277 -10.19 11.40 1.07
C LEU A 277 -11.59 12.00 0.94
N SER A 278 -12.65 11.27 1.30
CA SER A 278 -14.01 11.82 1.24
C SER A 278 -14.20 12.99 2.21
N ILE A 279 -13.51 12.95 3.35
CA ILE A 279 -13.55 14.02 4.36
C ILE A 279 -12.90 15.29 3.82
N CYS A 280 -11.94 15.18 2.89
CA CYS A 280 -11.25 16.32 2.29
C CYS A 280 -12.07 17.08 1.24
N VAL A 281 -13.12 16.45 0.70
CA VAL A 281 -13.87 17.01 -0.45
C VAL A 281 -14.62 18.28 -0.09
N LEU A 282 -15.35 18.26 1.03
CA LEU A 282 -16.13 19.45 1.46
C LEU A 282 -15.24 20.65 1.82
N PRO A 283 -14.18 20.50 2.61
CA PRO A 283 -13.22 21.59 2.80
C PRO A 283 -12.60 22.10 1.50
N ALA A 284 -12.25 21.21 0.56
CA ALA A 284 -11.72 21.61 -0.72
C ALA A 284 -12.73 22.41 -1.55
N ILE A 285 -14.02 22.03 -1.56
CA ILE A 285 -15.08 22.80 -2.22
C ILE A 285 -15.24 24.17 -1.56
N ARG A 286 -15.13 24.23 -0.24
CA ARG A 286 -15.34 25.47 0.52
C ARG A 286 -14.20 26.48 0.39
N PHE A 287 -12.96 26.00 0.37
CA PHE A 287 -11.77 26.86 0.53
C PHE A 287 -10.86 26.91 -0.71
N ASP A 288 -11.13 26.13 -1.76
CA ASP A 288 -10.36 26.14 -3.00
C ASP A 288 -11.24 26.66 -4.15
N PRO A 289 -11.00 27.88 -4.67
CA PRO A 289 -11.85 28.49 -5.72
C PRO A 289 -11.93 27.65 -7.01
N GLU A 290 -10.83 26.95 -7.40
CA GLU A 290 -10.85 26.09 -8.59
C GLU A 290 -11.73 24.86 -8.39
N ILE A 291 -11.68 24.24 -7.20
CA ILE A 291 -12.52 23.10 -6.86
C ILE A 291 -13.98 23.53 -6.71
N GLN A 292 -14.22 24.70 -6.12
CA GLN A 292 -15.55 25.26 -5.97
C GLN A 292 -16.21 25.52 -7.33
N GLU A 293 -15.52 26.19 -8.26
CA GLU A 293 -15.99 26.42 -9.62
C GLU A 293 -16.27 25.11 -10.37
N TYR A 294 -15.34 24.12 -10.24
CA TYR A 294 -15.52 22.79 -10.81
C TYR A 294 -16.77 22.10 -10.26
N TRP A 295 -17.00 22.19 -8.94
CA TRP A 295 -18.19 21.65 -8.29
C TRP A 295 -19.47 22.26 -8.85
N HIS A 296 -19.59 23.60 -8.86
CA HIS A 296 -20.79 24.29 -9.35
C HIS A 296 -21.07 23.97 -10.82
N ARG A 297 -20.05 24.02 -11.66
CA ARG A 297 -20.17 23.66 -13.07
C ARG A 297 -20.69 22.23 -13.25
N LYS A 298 -20.12 21.26 -12.57
CA LYS A 298 -20.54 19.86 -12.70
C LYS A 298 -21.92 19.59 -12.13
N LYS A 299 -22.33 20.32 -11.11
CA LYS A 299 -23.71 20.26 -10.59
C LYS A 299 -24.69 20.88 -11.56
N ALA A 300 -24.37 22.00 -12.21
CA ALA A 300 -25.20 22.62 -13.28
C ALA A 300 -25.34 21.71 -14.51
N GLU A 301 -24.28 20.89 -14.83
CA GLU A 301 -24.36 19.84 -15.86
C GLU A 301 -25.23 18.62 -15.44
N GLY A 302 -25.94 18.67 -14.30
CA GLY A 302 -26.77 17.56 -13.79
C GLY A 302 -26.03 16.33 -13.28
N LYS A 303 -24.70 16.39 -13.06
CA LYS A 303 -23.93 15.23 -12.60
C LYS A 303 -24.26 14.87 -11.15
N HIS A 304 -24.41 13.57 -10.90
CA HIS A 304 -24.67 13.05 -9.56
C HIS A 304 -23.53 13.42 -8.58
N THR A 305 -23.87 13.86 -7.37
CA THR A 305 -22.95 14.32 -6.32
C THR A 305 -21.78 13.36 -6.10
N GLY A 306 -22.05 12.05 -5.97
CA GLY A 306 -21.02 11.04 -5.75
C GLY A 306 -19.99 10.95 -6.88
N VAL A 307 -20.39 11.18 -8.12
CA VAL A 307 -19.49 11.21 -9.29
C VAL A 307 -18.57 12.43 -9.20
N VAL A 308 -19.15 13.62 -8.89
CA VAL A 308 -18.36 14.85 -8.74
C VAL A 308 -17.42 14.77 -7.57
N PHE A 309 -17.84 14.24 -6.42
CA PHE A 309 -16.98 13.99 -5.26
C PHE A 309 -15.82 13.07 -5.61
N ASN A 310 -16.07 12.01 -6.36
CA ASN A 310 -15.00 11.10 -6.76
C ASN A 310 -13.99 11.75 -7.71
N ALA A 311 -14.45 12.62 -8.61
CA ALA A 311 -13.58 13.42 -9.47
C ALA A 311 -12.73 14.42 -8.68
N ILE A 312 -13.32 15.07 -7.65
CA ILE A 312 -12.58 15.98 -6.76
C ILE A 312 -11.51 15.21 -5.97
N LYS A 313 -11.80 14.00 -5.44
CA LYS A 313 -10.79 13.15 -4.80
C LYS A 313 -9.60 12.88 -5.74
N PHE A 314 -9.88 12.60 -7.01
CA PHE A 314 -8.83 12.39 -7.98
C PHE A 314 -7.99 13.66 -8.23
N LYS A 315 -8.63 14.84 -8.32
CA LYS A 315 -7.92 16.12 -8.41
C LYS A 315 -7.02 16.36 -7.19
N LEU A 316 -7.49 16.03 -5.97
CA LEU A 316 -6.67 16.14 -4.76
C LEU A 316 -5.47 15.18 -4.81
N VAL A 317 -5.65 13.95 -5.27
CA VAL A 317 -4.53 13.01 -5.48
C VAL A 317 -3.51 13.57 -6.47
N LEU A 318 -3.95 14.12 -7.61
CA LEU A 318 -3.04 14.73 -8.59
C LEU A 318 -2.23 15.87 -7.96
N ARG A 319 -2.87 16.74 -7.16
CA ARG A 319 -2.21 17.86 -6.47
C ARG A 319 -1.21 17.38 -5.43
N MET A 320 -1.57 16.37 -4.60
CA MET A 320 -0.66 15.77 -3.62
C MET A 320 0.62 15.23 -4.27
N PHE A 321 0.50 14.50 -5.36
CA PHE A 321 1.66 14.00 -6.09
C PHE A 321 2.46 15.11 -6.77
N ALA A 322 1.78 16.14 -7.30
CA ALA A 322 2.44 17.28 -7.95
C ALA A 322 3.29 18.09 -6.96
N VAL A 323 2.81 18.39 -5.75
CA VAL A 323 3.58 19.15 -4.76
C VAL A 323 4.79 18.37 -4.28
N VAL A 324 4.68 17.06 -4.08
CA VAL A 324 5.81 16.20 -3.68
C VAL A 324 6.83 16.10 -4.82
N LYS A 325 6.40 15.84 -6.06
CA LYS A 325 7.29 15.76 -7.23
C LYS A 325 8.04 17.06 -7.47
N ARG A 326 7.34 18.20 -7.34
CA ARG A 326 7.93 19.54 -7.53
C ARG A 326 8.79 19.98 -6.35
N GLY A 327 8.57 19.42 -5.16
CA GLY A 327 9.24 19.82 -3.91
C GLY A 327 8.83 21.22 -3.41
N LYS A 328 7.71 21.79 -3.90
CA LYS A 328 7.21 23.11 -3.56
C LYS A 328 5.74 23.03 -3.11
N PRO A 329 5.30 23.86 -2.15
CA PRO A 329 3.92 23.92 -1.67
C PRO A 329 2.91 24.15 -2.80
N TYR A 330 1.67 23.78 -2.55
CA TYR A 330 0.55 24.09 -3.44
C TYR A 330 0.31 25.60 -3.47
N VAL A 331 0.16 26.13 -4.68
CA VAL A 331 -0.21 27.53 -4.91
C VAL A 331 -1.50 27.52 -5.72
N ASN A 332 -2.52 28.21 -5.20
CA ASN A 332 -3.75 28.41 -5.93
C ASN A 332 -3.59 29.57 -6.94
N THR A 333 -3.43 29.23 -8.21
CA THR A 333 -3.19 30.22 -9.28
C THR A 333 -4.40 31.09 -9.60
N LYS A 334 -5.62 30.66 -9.26
CA LYS A 334 -6.83 31.48 -9.45
C LYS A 334 -7.05 32.55 -8.37
N GLY A 335 -6.40 32.43 -7.22
CA GLY A 335 -6.41 33.47 -6.19
C GLY A 335 -5.55 34.70 -6.53
N TYR A 336 -4.71 34.61 -7.54
CA TYR A 336 -3.88 35.70 -8.05
C TYR A 336 -4.48 36.29 -9.33
N LYS A 337 -5.77 36.68 -9.34
CA LYS A 337 -6.22 37.67 -10.31
C LYS A 337 -5.64 39.02 -9.90
N ARG A 338 -4.64 39.48 -10.68
CA ARG A 338 -4.18 40.87 -10.68
C ARG A 338 -5.31 41.84 -10.91
#